data_2c59020a16617b3e7b35f756a54cb45d
#
_entry.id   2c59020a16617b3e7b35f756a54cb45d
#
_cell.length_a   1.000
_cell.length_b   1.000
_cell.length_c   1.000
_cell.angle_alpha   90.00
_cell.angle_beta   90.00
_cell.angle_gamma   90.00
#
_symmetry.space_group_name_H-M   'P 1'
#
loop_
_entity.id
_entity.type
_entity.pdbx_description
1 polymer ?
#
loop_
_entity_poly.entity_id
_entity_poly.type
_entity_poly.pdbx_seq_one_letter_code
_entity_poly.pdbx_strand_id
1 'polypeptide(L)'
;MQPLSTELILIRVTGEDRPGLTASVTEILAKYDATILDIGQADIHNTLSLGILCKTEEQHSGFIMKELLFKASSLGVTIRFYPISVKEYEDWVNMQGKNRYILTLLGRKLSAR
;
A
#
# COMPACT_ATOMS: atom_id res chain seq x y z
N MET A 1 5.46 -31.18 1.77
CA MET A 1 4.68 -29.94 2.03
C MET A 1 5.31 -28.80 1.27
N GLN A 2 4.52 -28.12 0.44
CA GLN A 2 5.03 -26.98 -0.31
C GLN A 2 5.03 -25.75 0.59
N PRO A 3 6.08 -24.92 0.50
CA PRO A 3 6.06 -23.65 1.22
C PRO A 3 4.93 -22.77 0.71
N LEU A 4 4.39 -21.97 1.60
CA LEU A 4 3.36 -21.01 1.23
C LEU A 4 3.97 -19.96 0.29
N SER A 5 3.29 -19.72 -0.83
CA SER A 5 3.72 -18.69 -1.75
C SER A 5 3.27 -17.33 -1.26
N THR A 6 4.16 -16.36 -1.29
CA THR A 6 3.85 -14.99 -0.94
C THR A 6 3.90 -14.11 -2.17
N GLU A 7 3.05 -13.09 -2.18
CA GLU A 7 2.99 -12.10 -3.24
C GLU A 7 3.22 -10.72 -2.67
N LEU A 8 3.86 -9.89 -3.45
CA LEU A 8 4.00 -8.47 -3.16
C LEU A 8 3.06 -7.71 -4.08
N ILE A 9 2.23 -6.87 -3.50
CA ILE A 9 1.24 -6.11 -4.25
C ILE A 9 1.32 -4.65 -3.85
N LEU A 10 1.44 -3.78 -4.85
CA LEU A 10 1.30 -2.35 -4.64
C LEU A 10 -0.15 -1.98 -4.89
N ILE A 11 -0.78 -1.42 -3.88
CA ILE A 11 -2.18 -1.00 -3.94
C ILE A 11 -2.20 0.52 -4.03
N ARG A 12 -2.88 1.04 -5.05
CA ARG A 12 -3.04 2.49 -5.20
C ARG A 12 -4.49 2.87 -5.17
N VAL A 13 -4.83 3.80 -4.30
CA VAL A 13 -6.18 4.31 -4.14
C VAL A 13 -6.17 5.79 -4.44
N THR A 14 -7.02 6.22 -5.35
CA THR A 14 -7.14 7.64 -5.69
C THR A 14 -8.60 8.04 -5.70
N GLY A 15 -8.87 9.26 -5.28
CA GLY A 15 -10.22 9.78 -5.27
C GLY A 15 -10.38 10.90 -4.28
N GLU A 16 -11.62 11.26 -4.02
CA GLU A 16 -11.94 12.26 -3.03
C GLU A 16 -11.60 11.72 -1.63
N ASP A 17 -10.92 12.55 -0.85
CA ASP A 17 -10.56 12.14 0.52
C ASP A 17 -11.82 12.02 1.36
N ARG A 18 -11.99 10.86 1.98
CA ARG A 18 -13.13 10.57 2.84
C ARG A 18 -12.66 10.07 4.20
N PRO A 19 -13.29 10.50 5.28
CA PRO A 19 -12.93 10.01 6.61
C PRO A 19 -12.97 8.49 6.68
N GLY A 20 -11.93 7.90 7.24
CA GLY A 20 -11.88 6.46 7.45
C GLY A 20 -11.47 5.63 6.25
N LEU A 21 -11.14 6.25 5.10
CA LEU A 21 -10.73 5.51 3.92
C LEU A 21 -9.48 4.66 4.18
N THR A 22 -8.44 5.28 4.70
CA THR A 22 -7.20 4.57 5.00
C THR A 22 -7.43 3.46 6.03
N ALA A 23 -8.22 3.74 7.05
CA ALA A 23 -8.54 2.75 8.08
C ALA A 23 -9.29 1.55 7.47
N SER A 24 -10.23 1.81 6.58
CA SER A 24 -10.99 0.74 5.91
C SER A 24 -10.07 -0.16 5.10
N VAL A 25 -9.14 0.42 4.38
CA VAL A 25 -8.19 -0.34 3.55
C VAL A 25 -7.28 -1.19 4.44
N THR A 26 -6.70 -0.58 5.47
CA THR A 26 -5.80 -1.30 6.36
C THR A 26 -6.50 -2.37 7.17
N GLU A 27 -7.77 -2.18 7.52
CA GLU A 27 -8.56 -3.21 8.20
C GLU A 27 -8.72 -4.46 7.33
N ILE A 28 -8.98 -4.28 6.04
CA ILE A 28 -9.10 -5.42 5.13
C ILE A 28 -7.78 -6.17 5.03
N LEU A 29 -6.68 -5.44 4.93
CA LEU A 29 -5.36 -6.06 4.89
C LEU A 29 -5.07 -6.84 6.16
N ALA A 30 -5.41 -6.27 7.32
CA ALA A 30 -5.21 -6.94 8.60
C ALA A 30 -6.08 -8.19 8.74
N LYS A 31 -7.28 -8.15 8.21
CA LYS A 31 -8.19 -9.30 8.25
C LYS A 31 -7.59 -10.55 7.62
N TYR A 32 -6.79 -10.36 6.58
CA TYR A 32 -6.14 -11.47 5.88
C TYR A 32 -4.66 -11.61 6.20
N ASP A 33 -4.23 -11.01 7.31
CA ASP A 33 -2.85 -11.11 7.79
C ASP A 33 -1.81 -10.61 6.79
N ALA A 34 -2.20 -9.67 5.93
CA ALA A 34 -1.24 -9.06 5.02
C ALA A 34 -0.29 -8.14 5.79
N THR A 35 0.98 -8.16 5.42
CA THR A 35 2.00 -7.33 6.04
C THR A 35 2.19 -6.07 5.21
N ILE A 36 2.02 -4.91 5.84
CA ILE A 36 2.27 -3.63 5.17
C ILE A 36 3.76 -3.35 5.24
N LEU A 37 4.40 -3.26 4.07
CA LEU A 37 5.82 -2.99 3.96
C LEU A 37 6.11 -1.51 3.84
N ASP A 38 5.20 -0.78 3.20
CA ASP A 38 5.34 0.65 3.05
C ASP A 38 3.96 1.26 2.81
N ILE A 39 3.77 2.49 3.24
CA ILE A 39 2.52 3.20 3.04
C ILE A 39 2.83 4.68 2.85
N GLY A 40 2.22 5.29 1.86
CA GLY A 40 2.36 6.70 1.58
C GLY A 40 1.03 7.31 1.21
N GLN A 41 0.81 8.52 1.65
CA GLN A 41 -0.42 9.23 1.40
C GLN A 41 -0.12 10.68 1.05
N ALA A 42 -0.84 11.22 0.07
CA ALA A 42 -0.76 12.62 -0.30
C ALA A 42 -2.17 13.16 -0.53
N ASP A 43 -2.45 14.30 0.06
CA ASP A 43 -3.72 14.99 -0.11
C ASP A 43 -3.47 16.31 -0.82
N ILE A 44 -4.12 16.52 -1.96
CA ILE A 44 -4.04 17.76 -2.71
C ILE A 44 -5.45 18.13 -3.14
N HIS A 45 -5.94 19.28 -2.69
CA HIS A 45 -7.27 19.78 -3.02
C HIS A 45 -8.39 18.75 -2.81
N ASN A 46 -8.42 18.15 -1.63
CA ASN A 46 -9.39 17.09 -1.27
C ASN A 46 -9.26 15.82 -2.10
N THR A 47 -8.20 15.69 -2.87
CA THR A 47 -7.92 14.46 -3.60
C THR A 47 -6.87 13.66 -2.84
N LEU A 48 -7.23 12.43 -2.50
CA LEU A 48 -6.33 11.50 -1.82
C LEU A 48 -5.61 10.63 -2.84
N SER A 49 -4.32 10.46 -2.63
CA SER A 49 -3.53 9.46 -3.34
C SER A 49 -2.87 8.60 -2.28
N LEU A 50 -3.31 7.35 -2.15
CA LEU A 50 -2.81 6.41 -1.15
C LEU A 50 -2.07 5.28 -1.85
N GLY A 51 -0.85 4.99 -1.42
CA GLY A 51 -0.09 3.87 -1.93
C GLY A 51 0.29 2.95 -0.79
N ILE A 52 0.02 1.67 -0.92
CA ILE A 52 0.37 0.67 0.08
C ILE A 52 1.09 -0.48 -0.61
N LEU A 53 2.30 -0.75 -0.17
CA LEU A 53 3.01 -1.95 -0.59
C LEU A 53 2.81 -3.00 0.48
N CYS A 54 2.23 -4.12 0.10
CA CYS A 54 1.95 -5.18 1.06
C CYS A 54 2.45 -6.54 0.58
N LYS A 55 2.68 -7.39 1.54
CA LYS A 55 3.07 -8.78 1.31
C LYS A 55 1.94 -9.65 1.84
N THR A 56 1.46 -10.57 1.03
CA THR A 56 0.36 -11.44 1.41
C THR A 56 0.59 -12.84 0.89
N GLU A 57 -0.08 -13.81 1.47
CA GLU A 57 -0.08 -15.16 0.95
C GLU A 57 -0.91 -15.20 -0.32
N GLU A 58 -0.43 -15.95 -1.30
CA GLU A 58 -1.09 -16.08 -2.59
C GLU A 58 -2.55 -16.52 -2.45
N GLN A 59 -2.83 -17.40 -1.49
CA GLN A 59 -4.19 -17.88 -1.25
C GLN A 59 -5.13 -16.77 -0.76
N HIS A 60 -4.61 -15.70 -0.19
CA HIS A 60 -5.43 -14.60 0.33
C HIS A 60 -5.55 -13.43 -0.66
N SER A 61 -4.65 -13.34 -1.63
CA SER A 61 -4.59 -12.16 -2.49
C SER A 61 -5.88 -11.89 -3.25
N GLY A 62 -6.54 -12.94 -3.74
CA GLY A 62 -7.82 -12.79 -4.45
C GLY A 62 -8.92 -12.23 -3.57
N PHE A 63 -9.00 -12.68 -2.32
CA PHE A 63 -10.00 -12.18 -1.37
C PHE A 63 -9.72 -10.73 -1.01
N ILE A 64 -8.45 -10.39 -0.79
CA ILE A 64 -8.06 -9.02 -0.48
C ILE A 64 -8.47 -8.08 -1.62
N MET A 65 -8.11 -8.42 -2.85
CA MET A 65 -8.44 -7.60 -4.01
C MET A 65 -9.94 -7.43 -4.18
N LYS A 66 -10.68 -8.52 -3.99
CA LYS A 66 -12.14 -8.49 -4.11
C LYS A 66 -12.77 -7.55 -3.07
N GLU A 67 -12.38 -7.70 -1.81
CA GLU A 67 -12.94 -6.85 -0.75
C GLU A 67 -12.54 -5.38 -0.91
N LEU A 68 -11.31 -5.13 -1.34
CA LEU A 68 -10.87 -3.77 -1.59
C LEU A 68 -11.61 -3.12 -2.74
N LEU A 69 -11.87 -3.89 -3.81
CA LEU A 69 -12.67 -3.39 -4.94
C LEU A 69 -14.09 -3.04 -4.52
N PHE A 70 -14.70 -3.89 -3.70
CA PHE A 70 -16.02 -3.63 -3.16
C PHE A 70 -16.03 -2.36 -2.31
N LYS A 71 -15.05 -2.24 -1.44
CA LYS A 71 -14.97 -1.07 -0.56
C LYS A 71 -14.74 0.20 -1.36
N ALA A 72 -13.84 0.14 -2.35
CA ALA A 72 -13.56 1.30 -3.21
C ALA A 72 -14.82 1.73 -3.96
N SER A 73 -15.58 0.77 -4.48
CA SER A 73 -16.82 1.06 -5.17
C SER A 73 -17.82 1.74 -4.26
N SER A 74 -17.96 1.25 -3.02
CA SER A 74 -18.90 1.83 -2.07
C SER A 74 -18.50 3.25 -1.64
N LEU A 75 -17.19 3.54 -1.64
CA LEU A 75 -16.69 4.85 -1.25
C LEU A 75 -16.49 5.80 -2.43
N GLY A 76 -16.70 5.32 -3.66
CA GLY A 76 -16.56 6.14 -4.85
C GLY A 76 -15.13 6.50 -5.20
N VAL A 77 -14.18 5.66 -4.80
CA VAL A 77 -12.75 5.89 -5.12
C VAL A 77 -12.26 4.83 -6.10
N THR A 78 -11.16 5.14 -6.77
CA THR A 78 -10.53 4.22 -7.72
C THR A 78 -9.41 3.47 -7.03
N ILE A 79 -9.36 2.16 -7.24
CA ILE A 79 -8.30 1.34 -6.69
C ILE A 79 -7.63 0.54 -7.80
N ARG A 80 -6.31 0.41 -7.73
CA ARG A 80 -5.52 -0.36 -8.69
C ARG A 80 -4.53 -1.22 -7.96
N PHE A 81 -4.23 -2.37 -8.53
CA PHE A 81 -3.31 -3.34 -7.96
C PHE A 81 -2.18 -3.61 -8.94
N TYR A 82 -0.95 -3.57 -8.44
CA TYR A 82 0.24 -3.82 -9.23
C TYR A 82 1.05 -4.93 -8.57
N PRO A 83 1.10 -6.14 -9.15
CA PRO A 83 1.97 -7.18 -8.60
C PRO A 83 3.43 -6.78 -8.78
N ILE A 84 4.23 -7.04 -7.77
CA ILE A 84 5.65 -6.69 -7.77
C ILE A 84 6.46 -7.94 -7.51
N SER A 85 7.49 -8.19 -8.32
CA SER A 85 8.36 -9.33 -8.10
C SER A 85 9.29 -9.09 -6.92
N VAL A 86 9.76 -10.18 -6.33
CA VAL A 86 10.72 -10.09 -5.23
C VAL A 86 11.96 -9.31 -5.66
N LYS A 87 12.41 -9.53 -6.89
CA LYS A 87 13.58 -8.81 -7.41
C LYS A 87 13.31 -7.32 -7.51
N GLU A 88 12.14 -6.92 -8.03
CA GLU A 88 11.78 -5.51 -8.11
C GLU A 88 11.76 -4.87 -6.73
N TYR A 89 11.23 -5.58 -5.76
CA TYR A 89 11.21 -5.10 -4.39
C TYR A 89 12.61 -4.96 -3.81
N GLU A 90 13.47 -5.95 -4.01
CA GLU A 90 14.85 -5.90 -3.54
C GLU A 90 15.62 -4.76 -4.17
N ASP A 91 15.46 -4.58 -5.48
CA ASP A 91 16.11 -3.47 -6.19
C ASP A 91 15.64 -2.12 -5.64
N TRP A 92 14.33 -1.99 -5.39
CA TRP A 92 13.76 -0.78 -4.80
C TRP A 92 14.32 -0.51 -3.41
N VAL A 93 14.39 -1.53 -2.56
CA VAL A 93 14.95 -1.42 -1.20
C VAL A 93 16.41 -0.96 -1.26
N ASN A 94 17.19 -1.53 -2.17
CA ASN A 94 18.58 -1.14 -2.33
C ASN A 94 18.73 0.32 -2.77
N MET A 95 17.90 0.76 -3.71
CA MET A 95 17.89 2.15 -4.13
C MET A 95 17.45 3.07 -2.99
N GLN A 96 16.40 2.69 -2.27
CA GLN A 96 15.90 3.46 -1.14
C GLN A 96 16.92 3.50 -0.01
N GLY A 97 17.69 2.44 0.15
CA GLY A 97 18.76 2.42 1.15
C GLY A 97 19.78 3.52 0.95
N LYS A 98 20.05 3.87 -0.31
CA LYS A 98 20.98 4.96 -0.64
C LYS A 98 20.28 6.32 -0.57
N ASN A 99 19.11 6.43 -1.16
CA ASN A 99 18.39 7.70 -1.26
C ASN A 99 17.63 8.04 0.01
N ARG A 100 17.24 7.03 0.75
CA ARG A 100 16.44 7.19 1.96
C ARG A 100 17.18 7.95 3.04
N TYR A 101 18.50 7.80 3.08
CA TYR A 101 19.31 8.55 4.03
C TYR A 101 19.14 10.05 3.84
N ILE A 102 19.21 10.50 2.60
CA ILE A 102 19.03 11.92 2.26
C ILE A 102 17.59 12.35 2.52
N LEU A 103 16.63 11.54 2.09
CA LEU A 103 15.21 11.84 2.28
C LEU A 103 14.81 11.88 3.75
N THR A 104 15.41 11.02 4.57
CA THR A 104 15.15 11.01 5.99
C THR A 104 15.64 12.32 6.65
N LEU A 105 16.79 12.83 6.23
CA LEU A 105 17.30 14.09 6.74
C LEU A 105 16.38 15.25 6.38
N LEU A 106 15.91 15.29 5.14
CA LEU A 106 14.97 16.30 4.69
C LEU A 106 13.61 16.13 5.35
N GLY A 107 13.14 14.88 5.45
CA GLY A 107 11.86 14.57 6.06
C GLY A 107 11.75 14.94 7.51
N ARG A 108 12.83 14.84 8.26
CA ARG A 108 12.86 15.24 9.67
C ARG A 108 12.60 16.74 9.83
N LYS A 109 13.13 17.54 8.92
CA LYS A 109 12.86 18.97 8.96
C LYS A 109 11.43 19.30 8.61
N LEU A 110 10.84 18.54 7.68
CA LEU A 110 9.47 18.76 7.23
C LEU A 110 8.43 18.20 8.19
N SER A 111 8.74 17.10 8.85
CA SER A 111 7.79 16.46 9.75
C SER A 111 7.94 16.87 11.21
N ALA A 112 8.83 17.76 11.52
CA ALA A 112 8.96 18.36 12.86
C ALA A 112 7.84 19.35 13.15
N ARG A 113 6.83 19.36 12.32
CA ARG A 113 5.63 20.17 12.48
C ARG A 113 4.63 19.49 13.40
#